data_04b63ba0385c9469eefbba081a0b63de
#
_entry.id   04b63ba0385c9469eefbba081a0b63de
#
_cell.length_a   1.000
_cell.length_b   1.000
_cell.length_c   1.000
_cell.angle_alpha   90.00
_cell.angle_beta   90.00
_cell.angle_gamma   90.00
#
_symmetry.space_group_name_H-M   'P 1'
#
loop_
_entity.id
_entity.type
_entity.pdbx_description
1 polymer ?
#
loop_
_entity_poly.entity_id
_entity_poly.type
_entity_poly.pdbx_seq_one_letter_code
_entity_poly.pdbx_strand_id
1 'polypeptide(L)'
;VEAGVHEARDLSSSLTLKCKKQLTEYFLGKRKKFSLPLDIQGTNFQNSIWDETQNIGFGSCVTYKDIADSVKRPNAARAVGNALNKNPISIIIPCHRVTRQNGSSIHYSGGLKKKFWLIDYEAYIRKTLA
;
A
#
# COMPACT_ATOMS: atom_id res chain seq x y z
N VAL A 1 5.73 -33.19 -4.77
CA VAL A 1 6.37 -31.89 -4.59
C VAL A 1 6.45 -31.12 -5.90
N GLU A 2 6.86 -31.77 -6.98
CA GLU A 2 6.94 -31.12 -8.29
C GLU A 2 5.57 -30.72 -8.83
N ALA A 3 4.56 -31.58 -8.68
CA ALA A 3 3.20 -31.29 -9.09
C ALA A 3 2.63 -30.08 -8.34
N GLY A 4 2.85 -30.01 -7.04
CA GLY A 4 2.43 -28.87 -6.24
C GLY A 4 3.16 -27.58 -6.61
N VAL A 5 4.43 -27.69 -6.95
CA VAL A 5 5.22 -26.55 -7.42
C VAL A 5 4.71 -26.04 -8.77
N HIS A 6 4.35 -26.95 -9.67
CA HIS A 6 3.79 -26.57 -10.97
C HIS A 6 2.45 -25.87 -10.82
N GLU A 7 1.54 -26.40 -10.01
CA GLU A 7 0.26 -25.75 -9.75
C GLU A 7 0.44 -24.37 -9.13
N ALA A 8 1.34 -24.25 -8.16
CA ALA A 8 1.65 -22.96 -7.54
C ALA A 8 2.23 -21.98 -8.56
N ARG A 9 3.07 -22.44 -9.48
CA ARG A 9 3.62 -21.61 -10.55
C ARG A 9 2.55 -21.13 -11.52
N ASP A 10 1.62 -21.99 -11.92
CA ASP A 10 0.56 -21.63 -12.85
C ASP A 10 -0.37 -20.58 -12.24
N LEU A 11 -0.81 -20.76 -10.99
CA LEU A 11 -1.61 -19.78 -10.27
C LEU A 11 -0.82 -18.50 -10.06
N SER A 12 0.43 -18.61 -9.63
CA SER A 12 1.32 -17.47 -9.42
C SER A 12 1.58 -16.72 -10.72
N SER A 13 1.75 -17.39 -11.85
CA SER A 13 1.93 -16.77 -13.15
C SER A 13 0.73 -15.92 -13.55
N SER A 14 -0.48 -16.46 -13.37
CA SER A 14 -1.72 -15.75 -13.70
C SER A 14 -1.88 -14.49 -12.83
N LEU A 15 -1.69 -14.63 -11.52
CA LEU A 15 -1.76 -13.51 -10.59
C LEU A 15 -0.63 -12.51 -10.81
N THR A 16 0.56 -12.99 -11.11
CA THR A 16 1.72 -12.14 -11.41
C THR A 16 1.48 -11.30 -12.66
N LEU A 17 0.92 -11.89 -13.72
CA LEU A 17 0.58 -11.15 -14.94
C LEU A 17 -0.46 -10.09 -14.67
N LYS A 18 -1.48 -10.42 -13.89
CA LYS A 18 -2.53 -9.48 -13.52
C LYS A 18 -1.96 -8.32 -12.69
N CYS A 19 -1.12 -8.63 -11.72
CA CYS A 19 -0.44 -7.65 -10.89
C CYS A 19 0.43 -6.73 -11.75
N LYS A 20 1.23 -7.30 -12.63
CA LYS A 20 2.11 -6.56 -13.55
C LYS A 20 1.30 -5.63 -14.45
N LYS A 21 0.18 -6.10 -14.98
CA LYS A 21 -0.71 -5.30 -15.81
C LYS A 21 -1.26 -4.11 -15.01
N GLN A 22 -1.75 -4.35 -13.80
CA GLN A 22 -2.33 -3.31 -12.97
C GLN A 22 -1.28 -2.29 -12.52
N LEU A 23 -0.08 -2.73 -12.18
CA LEU A 23 1.03 -1.82 -11.86
C LEU A 23 1.42 -0.97 -13.07
N THR A 24 1.47 -1.57 -14.26
CA THR A 24 1.73 -0.83 -15.50
C THR A 24 0.68 0.25 -15.71
N GLU A 25 -0.59 -0.11 -15.56
CA GLU A 25 -1.70 0.84 -15.67
C GLU A 25 -1.60 1.97 -14.62
N TYR A 26 -1.19 1.62 -13.40
CA TYR A 26 -0.98 2.60 -12.34
C TYR A 26 0.10 3.62 -12.74
N PHE A 27 1.24 3.16 -13.23
CA PHE A 27 2.34 4.05 -13.62
C PHE A 27 2.07 4.81 -14.91
N LEU A 28 1.09 4.39 -15.71
CA LEU A 28 0.62 5.14 -16.87
C LEU A 28 -0.48 6.16 -16.53
N GLY A 29 -0.87 6.24 -15.25
CA GLY A 29 -1.93 7.14 -14.80
C GLY A 29 -3.33 6.64 -15.15
N LYS A 30 -3.47 5.38 -15.54
CA LYS A 30 -4.75 4.80 -15.99
C LYS A 30 -5.47 4.01 -14.90
N ARG A 31 -4.80 3.71 -13.79
CA ARG A 31 -5.38 2.93 -12.70
C ARG A 31 -5.13 3.63 -11.38
N LYS A 32 -6.20 3.83 -10.61
CA LYS A 32 -6.14 4.45 -9.30
C LYS A 32 -6.37 3.46 -8.16
N LYS A 33 -6.97 2.32 -8.45
CA LYS A 33 -7.30 1.31 -7.45
C LYS A 33 -6.96 -0.08 -7.97
N PHE A 34 -6.34 -0.88 -7.12
CA PHE A 34 -6.00 -2.26 -7.47
C PHE A 34 -7.14 -3.22 -7.12
N SER A 35 -7.37 -4.21 -7.99
CA SER A 35 -8.34 -5.26 -7.77
C SER A 35 -7.64 -6.61 -7.89
N LEU A 36 -6.92 -6.97 -6.81
CA LEU A 36 -6.14 -8.20 -6.71
C LEU A 36 -6.53 -8.94 -5.46
N PRO A 37 -6.63 -10.27 -5.51
CA PRO A 37 -6.79 -11.05 -4.28
C PRO A 37 -5.50 -10.98 -3.49
N LEU A 38 -5.59 -10.55 -2.22
CA LEU A 38 -4.44 -10.45 -1.34
C LEU A 38 -4.57 -11.48 -0.24
N ASP A 39 -3.57 -12.35 -0.13
CA ASP A 39 -3.44 -13.30 0.97
C ASP A 39 -2.34 -12.78 1.89
N ILE A 40 -2.70 -11.84 2.74
CA ILE A 40 -1.77 -11.17 3.63
C ILE A 40 -1.97 -11.70 5.04
N GLN A 41 -0.91 -12.25 5.61
CA GLN A 41 -0.94 -12.81 6.95
C GLN A 41 -0.04 -11.99 7.86
N GLY A 42 -0.66 -11.32 8.80
CA GLY A 42 0.01 -10.61 9.86
C GLY A 42 -0.74 -10.78 11.16
N THR A 43 -0.36 -10.05 12.18
CA THR A 43 -1.12 -9.98 13.42
C THR A 43 -2.49 -9.34 13.15
N ASN A 44 -3.42 -9.52 14.07
CA ASN A 44 -4.73 -8.87 13.94
C ASN A 44 -4.59 -7.35 13.81
N PHE A 45 -3.68 -6.76 14.58
CA PHE A 45 -3.41 -5.33 14.51
C PHE A 45 -2.85 -4.94 13.14
N GLN A 46 -1.83 -5.64 12.65
CA GLN A 46 -1.24 -5.39 11.33
C GLN A 46 -2.29 -5.48 10.23
N ASN A 47 -3.10 -6.53 10.24
CA ASN A 47 -4.15 -6.71 9.25
C ASN A 47 -5.15 -5.56 9.27
N SER A 48 -5.55 -5.09 10.45
CA SER A 48 -6.47 -3.96 10.57
C SER A 48 -5.86 -2.67 10.01
N ILE A 49 -4.56 -2.46 10.23
CA ILE A 49 -3.85 -1.28 9.71
C ILE A 49 -3.74 -1.36 8.19
N TRP A 50 -3.39 -2.51 7.63
CA TRP A 50 -3.27 -2.67 6.19
C TRP A 50 -4.63 -2.56 5.49
N ASP A 51 -5.69 -3.08 6.08
CA ASP A 51 -7.05 -2.94 5.56
C ASP A 51 -7.47 -1.46 5.53
N GLU A 52 -7.24 -0.74 6.61
CA GLU A 52 -7.57 0.68 6.68
C GLU A 52 -6.76 1.49 5.66
N THR A 53 -5.49 1.14 5.48
CA THR A 53 -4.62 1.81 4.54
C THR A 53 -5.12 1.68 3.10
N GLN A 54 -5.71 0.53 2.75
CA GLN A 54 -6.27 0.31 1.41
C GLN A 54 -7.45 1.23 1.10
N ASN A 55 -8.07 1.82 2.11
CA ASN A 55 -9.18 2.76 1.92
C ASN A 55 -8.74 4.18 1.61
N ILE A 56 -7.44 4.47 1.69
CA ILE A 56 -6.92 5.80 1.37
C ILE A 56 -6.95 5.98 -0.15
N GLY A 57 -7.63 7.02 -0.62
CA GLY A 57 -7.78 7.29 -2.05
C GLY A 57 -6.48 7.68 -2.73
N PHE A 58 -6.41 7.42 -4.01
CA PHE A 58 -5.28 7.81 -4.87
C PHE A 58 -5.07 9.33 -4.79
N GLY A 59 -3.84 9.74 -4.60
CA GLY A 59 -3.48 11.15 -4.51
C GLY A 59 -3.82 11.82 -3.18
N SER A 60 -4.33 11.06 -2.22
CA SER A 60 -4.64 11.53 -0.87
C SER A 60 -3.57 11.05 0.11
N CYS A 61 -3.37 11.81 1.18
CA CYS A 61 -2.48 11.44 2.27
C CYS A 61 -3.23 11.61 3.59
N VAL A 62 -2.97 10.68 4.51
CA VAL A 62 -3.48 10.77 5.88
C VAL A 62 -2.31 10.63 6.84
N THR A 63 -2.54 10.92 8.11
CA THR A 63 -1.48 10.81 9.12
C THR A 63 -1.52 9.45 9.81
N TYR A 64 -0.41 9.11 10.47
CA TYR A 64 -0.36 7.91 11.33
C TYR A 64 -1.43 7.98 12.42
N LYS A 65 -1.68 9.19 12.94
CA LYS A 65 -2.72 9.41 13.93
C LYS A 65 -4.11 9.14 13.35
N ASP A 66 -4.37 9.59 12.13
CA ASP A 66 -5.65 9.34 11.46
C ASP A 66 -5.93 7.84 11.36
N ILE A 67 -4.94 7.05 10.98
CA ILE A 67 -5.09 5.60 10.89
C ILE A 67 -5.32 5.00 12.29
N ALA A 68 -4.58 5.46 13.30
CA ALA A 68 -4.74 5.00 14.67
C ALA A 68 -6.16 5.27 15.18
N ASP A 69 -6.67 6.46 14.91
CA ASP A 69 -8.05 6.83 15.29
C ASP A 69 -9.08 5.97 14.56
N SER A 70 -8.87 5.70 13.27
CA SER A 70 -9.78 4.87 12.46
C SER A 70 -9.90 3.45 12.99
N VAL A 71 -8.83 2.88 13.52
CA VAL A 71 -8.86 1.54 14.10
C VAL A 71 -9.15 1.55 15.60
N LYS A 72 -9.59 2.69 16.13
CA LYS A 72 -9.99 2.89 17.53
C LYS A 72 -8.85 2.63 18.52
N ARG A 73 -7.65 3.02 18.13
CA ARG A 73 -6.43 2.94 18.94
C ARG A 73 -5.71 4.29 18.93
N PRO A 74 -6.29 5.33 19.55
CA PRO A 74 -5.82 6.72 19.38
C PRO A 74 -4.38 6.98 19.81
N ASN A 75 -3.83 6.13 20.67
CA ASN A 75 -2.44 6.29 21.15
C ASN A 75 -1.45 5.40 20.41
N ALA A 76 -1.87 4.75 19.32
CA ALA A 76 -1.09 3.73 18.64
C ALA A 76 -0.36 4.23 17.38
N ALA A 77 -0.19 5.54 17.19
CA ALA A 77 0.44 6.09 15.98
C ALA A 77 1.81 5.47 15.68
N ARG A 78 2.62 5.23 16.71
CA ARG A 78 3.93 4.59 16.56
C ARG A 78 3.80 3.14 16.10
N ALA A 79 2.86 2.40 16.68
CA ALA A 79 2.60 1.01 16.30
C ALA A 79 2.05 0.94 14.87
N VAL A 80 1.23 1.91 14.46
CA VAL A 80 0.77 2.06 13.08
C VAL A 80 1.97 2.20 12.14
N GLY A 81 2.90 3.09 12.44
CA GLY A 81 4.11 3.25 11.65
C GLY A 81 4.91 1.96 11.52
N ASN A 82 5.05 1.21 12.60
CA ASN A 82 5.75 -0.08 12.59
C ASN A 82 5.02 -1.10 11.72
N ALA A 83 3.69 -1.17 11.80
CA ALA A 83 2.89 -2.06 10.97
C ALA A 83 3.00 -1.72 9.49
N LEU A 84 2.97 -0.44 9.16
CA LEU A 84 3.12 0.02 7.77
C LEU A 84 4.52 -0.28 7.22
N ASN A 85 5.55 -0.18 8.05
CA ASN A 85 6.91 -0.53 7.64
C ASN A 85 7.05 -2.02 7.32
N LYS A 86 6.19 -2.85 7.86
CA LYS A 86 6.15 -4.30 7.58
C LYS A 86 5.17 -4.68 6.47
N ASN A 87 4.64 -3.70 5.75
CA ASN A 87 3.76 -3.93 4.62
C ASN A 87 4.42 -4.90 3.62
N PRO A 88 3.78 -6.06 3.34
CA PRO A 88 4.37 -7.05 2.46
C PRO A 88 4.26 -6.72 0.98
N ILE A 89 3.44 -5.75 0.60
CA ILE A 89 3.21 -5.44 -0.81
C ILE A 89 3.00 -3.93 -1.01
N SER A 90 4.10 -3.22 -1.20
CA SER A 90 4.09 -1.77 -1.41
C SER A 90 3.27 -1.39 -2.64
N ILE A 91 2.77 -0.18 -2.67
CA ILE A 91 1.93 0.41 -3.72
C ILE A 91 0.50 -0.15 -3.70
N ILE A 92 0.32 -1.46 -3.72
CA ILE A 92 -1.00 -2.10 -3.67
C ILE A 92 -1.65 -1.86 -2.32
N ILE A 93 -0.91 -2.08 -1.23
CA ILE A 93 -1.27 -1.52 0.07
C ILE A 93 -0.53 -0.19 0.16
N PRO A 94 -1.22 0.94 0.02
CA PRO A 94 -0.56 2.22 -0.26
C PRO A 94 -0.01 2.89 1.00
N CYS A 95 0.94 2.25 1.66
CA CYS A 95 1.55 2.78 2.86
C CYS A 95 2.28 4.12 2.62
N HIS A 96 2.61 4.43 1.36
CA HIS A 96 3.18 5.73 1.01
C HIS A 96 2.20 6.90 1.24
N ARG A 97 0.91 6.61 1.35
CA ARG A 97 -0.13 7.63 1.60
C ARG A 97 -0.31 7.97 3.08
N VAL A 98 0.57 7.45 3.94
CA VAL A 98 0.53 7.74 5.37
C VAL A 98 1.81 8.46 5.76
N THR A 99 1.68 9.65 6.35
CA THR A 99 2.79 10.51 6.73
C THR A 99 2.56 11.08 8.13
N ARG A 100 3.55 11.79 8.67
CA ARG A 100 3.34 12.63 9.84
C ARG A 100 2.53 13.86 9.46
N GLN A 101 1.97 14.53 10.46
CA GLN A 101 1.15 15.73 10.25
C GLN A 101 1.89 16.83 9.48
N ASN A 102 3.20 16.95 9.65
CA ASN A 102 4.02 17.91 8.93
C ASN A 102 4.48 17.43 7.55
N GLY A 103 3.97 16.30 7.06
CA GLY A 103 4.34 15.74 5.76
C GLY A 103 5.60 14.89 5.77
N SER A 104 6.36 14.84 6.86
CA SER A 104 7.54 13.98 6.97
C SER A 104 7.14 12.52 7.20
N SER A 105 8.10 11.61 7.08
CA SER A 105 7.86 10.19 7.32
C SER A 105 9.01 9.58 8.11
N ILE A 106 8.69 8.52 8.87
CA ILE A 106 9.69 7.83 9.69
C ILE A 106 10.40 6.77 8.86
N HIS A 107 9.65 5.92 8.19
CA HIS A 107 10.15 4.78 7.45
C HIS A 107 9.31 4.50 6.21
N TYR A 108 9.95 3.86 5.23
CA TYR A 108 9.28 3.25 4.10
C TYR A 108 10.15 2.09 3.61
N SER A 109 9.54 0.91 3.33
CA SER A 109 10.28 -0.31 2.95
C SER A 109 11.17 -0.12 1.73
N GLY A 110 10.74 0.71 0.79
CA GLY A 110 11.52 1.01 -0.42
C GLY A 110 12.47 2.20 -0.26
N GLY A 111 12.49 2.86 0.90
CA GLY A 111 13.24 4.09 1.16
C GLY A 111 12.39 5.34 1.00
N LEU A 112 12.71 6.37 1.78
CA LEU A 112 11.93 7.61 1.80
C LEU A 112 11.88 8.32 0.46
N LYS A 113 12.95 8.24 -0.32
CA LYS A 113 13.01 8.84 -1.64
C LYS A 113 11.92 8.28 -2.57
N LYS A 114 11.72 6.96 -2.54
CA LYS A 114 10.66 6.31 -3.33
C LYS A 114 9.28 6.66 -2.80
N LYS A 115 9.14 6.76 -1.48
CA LYS A 115 7.88 7.16 -0.85
C LYS A 115 7.43 8.53 -1.34
N PHE A 116 8.30 9.53 -1.26
CA PHE A 116 7.97 10.88 -1.69
C PHE A 116 7.77 10.96 -3.19
N TRP A 117 8.50 10.17 -3.97
CA TRP A 117 8.27 10.06 -5.41
C TRP A 117 6.85 9.59 -5.72
N LEU A 118 6.37 8.56 -5.02
CA LEU A 118 5.01 8.04 -5.21
C LEU A 118 3.95 9.08 -4.81
N ILE A 119 4.15 9.77 -3.70
CA ILE A 119 3.25 10.84 -3.27
C ILE A 119 3.16 11.92 -4.34
N ASP A 120 4.29 12.40 -4.82
CA ASP A 120 4.36 13.46 -5.83
C ASP A 120 3.76 13.00 -7.15
N TYR A 121 4.05 11.76 -7.55
CA TYR A 121 3.49 11.16 -8.76
C TYR A 121 1.95 11.12 -8.71
N GLU A 122 1.40 10.63 -7.61
CA GLU A 122 -0.05 10.54 -7.47
C GLU A 122 -0.70 11.92 -7.45
N ALA A 123 -0.07 12.88 -6.80
CA ALA A 123 -0.57 14.25 -6.78
C ALA A 123 -0.56 14.87 -8.18
N TYR A 124 0.50 14.62 -8.95
CA TYR A 124 0.62 15.08 -10.33
C TYR A 124 -0.47 14.48 -11.22
N ILE A 125 -0.67 13.16 -11.15
CA ILE A 125 -1.68 12.47 -11.96
C ILE A 125 -3.09 12.94 -11.59
N ARG A 126 -3.38 13.06 -10.30
CA ARG A 126 -4.68 13.53 -9.83
C ARG A 126 -5.00 14.94 -10.36
N LYS A 127 -4.01 15.82 -10.35
CA LYS A 127 -4.15 17.20 -10.82
C LYS A 127 -4.28 17.28 -12.35
N THR A 128 -3.57 16.42 -13.08
CA THR A 128 -3.43 16.50 -14.52
C THR A 128 -4.46 15.68 -15.28
N LEU A 129 -4.78 14.48 -14.76
CA LEU A 129 -5.64 13.50 -15.44
C LEU A 129 -7.00 13.28 -14.75
N ALA A 130 -7.30 14.07 -13.74
CA ALA A 130 -8.59 13.95 -13.04
C ALA A 130 -9.74 14.64 -13.87
#